data_90b10791a1d6f4371b30fd1d2310083f
#
_entry.id   90b10791a1d6f4371b30fd1d2310083f
#
_cell.length_a   1.000
_cell.length_b   1.000
_cell.length_c   1.000
_cell.angle_alpha   90.00
_cell.angle_beta   90.00
_cell.angle_gamma   90.00
#
_symmetry.space_group_name_H-M   'P 1'
#
loop_
_entity.id
_entity.type
_entity.pdbx_description
1 polymer ?
#
loop_
_entity_poly.entity_id
_entity_poly.type
_entity_poly.pdbx_seq_one_letter_code
_entity_poly.pdbx_strand_id
1 'polypeptide(L)'
;MRTYLDSKAMAKAMRERLAESGIEVPHSEALEIVARQFGLDTWNILSARIEAARAGPAATGDAKVQSPVRFEAGTPIFRIFDVEKTREFYLGFLGMSIDWERRFEADAPLYMQVTRGNLKLHLSEHSGDATPGANAVVFCEGVAALHAEVSEKNYRYNRPGLQEQDWGIEMQVIDPFGNRLRFIERKTSGTS
;
A
#
# COMPACT_ATOMS: atom_id res chain seq x y z
N MET A 1 -5.35 30.66 -23.41
CA MET A 1 -6.25 29.50 -23.38
C MET A 1 -6.93 29.48 -22.02
N ARG A 2 -8.28 29.45 -21.95
CA ARG A 2 -8.99 29.42 -20.67
C ARG A 2 -8.84 28.02 -20.05
N THR A 3 -8.53 27.94 -18.78
CA THR A 3 -8.36 26.70 -18.04
C THR A 3 -9.49 26.50 -17.03
N TYR A 4 -9.57 25.34 -16.42
CA TYR A 4 -10.57 25.08 -15.37
C TYR A 4 -10.44 26.05 -14.17
N LEU A 5 -9.29 26.73 -13.98
CA LEU A 5 -9.10 27.79 -12.98
C LEU A 5 -9.99 29.02 -13.24
N ASP A 6 -10.45 29.19 -14.49
CA ASP A 6 -11.29 30.31 -14.89
C ASP A 6 -12.80 29.97 -14.85
N SER A 7 -13.18 28.83 -14.27
CA SER A 7 -14.53 28.26 -14.35
C SER A 7 -15.63 29.20 -13.84
N LYS A 8 -15.38 30.00 -12.79
CA LYS A 8 -16.34 31.00 -12.30
C LYS A 8 -16.57 32.12 -13.35
N ALA A 9 -15.49 32.57 -13.99
CA ALA A 9 -15.58 33.57 -15.05
C ALA A 9 -16.29 33.00 -16.28
N MET A 10 -16.09 31.73 -16.61
CA MET A 10 -16.78 31.02 -17.69
C MET A 10 -18.29 30.90 -17.42
N ALA A 11 -18.67 30.51 -16.19
CA ALA A 11 -20.08 30.44 -15.80
C ALA A 11 -20.77 31.80 -15.85
N LYS A 12 -20.08 32.89 -15.45
CA LYS A 12 -20.59 34.26 -15.54
C LYS A 12 -20.80 34.68 -17.01
N ALA A 13 -19.78 34.51 -17.85
CA ALA A 13 -19.86 34.87 -19.27
C ALA A 13 -20.93 34.06 -20.01
N MET A 14 -21.11 32.79 -19.67
CA MET A 14 -22.18 31.96 -20.24
C MET A 14 -23.57 32.48 -19.86
N ARG A 15 -23.78 32.84 -18.60
CA ARG A 15 -25.05 33.42 -18.14
C ARG A 15 -25.37 34.74 -18.83
N GLU A 16 -24.40 35.63 -18.93
CA GLU A 16 -24.55 36.91 -19.65
C GLU A 16 -24.98 36.69 -21.09
N ARG A 17 -24.34 35.78 -21.80
CA ARG A 17 -24.66 35.47 -23.18
C ARG A 17 -26.03 34.80 -23.34
N LEU A 18 -26.46 33.94 -22.44
CA LEU A 18 -27.77 33.30 -22.46
C LEU A 18 -28.90 34.32 -22.17
N ALA A 19 -28.66 35.23 -21.22
CA ALA A 19 -29.61 36.31 -20.90
C ALA A 19 -29.87 37.22 -22.09
N GLU A 20 -28.86 37.55 -22.90
CA GLU A 20 -29.03 38.32 -24.17
C GLU A 20 -29.96 37.59 -25.15
N SER A 21 -30.07 36.26 -25.07
CA SER A 21 -30.94 35.42 -25.86
C SER A 21 -32.29 35.12 -25.19
N GLY A 22 -32.59 35.78 -24.06
CA GLY A 22 -33.83 35.62 -23.32
C GLY A 22 -33.89 34.35 -22.46
N ILE A 23 -32.75 33.71 -22.23
CA ILE A 23 -32.65 32.50 -21.39
C ILE A 23 -31.98 32.86 -20.06
N GLU A 24 -32.75 32.79 -18.97
CA GLU A 24 -32.22 33.00 -17.62
C GLU A 24 -31.75 31.65 -17.02
N VAL A 25 -30.48 31.57 -16.64
CA VAL A 25 -29.88 30.40 -15.97
C VAL A 25 -29.41 30.78 -14.57
N PRO A 26 -29.86 30.10 -13.52
CA PRO A 26 -29.39 30.32 -12.17
C PRO A 26 -27.86 30.16 -12.05
N HIS A 27 -27.24 30.89 -11.12
CA HIS A 27 -25.79 30.84 -10.99
C HIS A 27 -25.26 29.45 -10.63
N SER A 28 -25.98 28.71 -9.78
CA SER A 28 -25.63 27.34 -9.41
C SER A 28 -25.67 26.40 -10.60
N GLU A 29 -26.69 26.50 -11.45
CA GLU A 29 -26.83 25.67 -12.63
C GLU A 29 -25.74 25.96 -13.69
N ALA A 30 -25.39 27.21 -13.87
CA ALA A 30 -24.27 27.59 -14.72
C ALA A 30 -22.93 27.01 -14.27
N LEU A 31 -22.68 26.91 -12.96
CA LEU A 31 -21.50 26.29 -12.42
C LEU A 31 -21.50 24.77 -12.64
N GLU A 32 -22.65 24.10 -12.50
CA GLU A 32 -22.79 22.67 -12.79
C GLU A 32 -22.56 22.36 -14.28
N ILE A 33 -23.08 23.22 -15.19
CA ILE A 33 -22.84 23.08 -16.62
C ILE A 33 -21.34 23.18 -16.92
N VAL A 34 -20.66 24.16 -16.35
CA VAL A 34 -19.20 24.33 -16.53
C VAL A 34 -18.44 23.13 -15.99
N ALA A 35 -18.83 22.58 -14.82
CA ALA A 35 -18.20 21.38 -14.28
C ALA A 35 -18.29 20.19 -15.25
N ARG A 36 -19.47 19.97 -15.84
CA ARG A 36 -19.69 18.91 -16.83
C ARG A 36 -18.88 19.10 -18.12
N GLN A 37 -18.63 20.33 -18.56
CA GLN A 37 -17.73 20.61 -19.69
C GLN A 37 -16.29 20.17 -19.46
N PHE A 38 -15.86 20.11 -18.17
CA PHE A 38 -14.57 19.56 -17.77
C PHE A 38 -14.62 18.06 -17.42
N GLY A 39 -15.74 17.37 -17.73
CA GLY A 39 -15.91 15.94 -17.48
C GLY A 39 -16.09 15.60 -15.99
N LEU A 40 -16.61 16.53 -15.19
CA LEU A 40 -16.86 16.35 -13.77
C LEU A 40 -18.36 16.39 -13.47
N ASP A 41 -18.81 15.53 -12.57
CA ASP A 41 -20.24 15.34 -12.29
C ASP A 41 -20.87 16.55 -11.57
N THR A 42 -20.10 17.25 -10.73
CA THR A 42 -20.60 18.37 -9.94
C THR A 42 -19.59 19.52 -9.82
N TRP A 43 -20.14 20.73 -9.55
CA TRP A 43 -19.35 21.90 -9.24
C TRP A 43 -18.46 21.71 -8.01
N ASN A 44 -18.91 20.98 -7.00
CA ASN A 44 -18.12 20.74 -5.79
C ASN A 44 -16.81 20.03 -6.09
N ILE A 45 -16.82 19.06 -7.02
CA ILE A 45 -15.61 18.35 -7.47
C ILE A 45 -14.67 19.30 -8.22
N LEU A 46 -15.22 20.14 -9.09
CA LEU A 46 -14.43 21.12 -9.85
C LEU A 46 -13.83 22.19 -8.93
N SER A 47 -14.61 22.71 -7.97
CA SER A 47 -14.13 23.74 -7.02
C SER A 47 -13.00 23.20 -6.12
N ALA A 48 -13.11 21.96 -5.64
CA ALA A 48 -12.05 21.31 -4.88
C ALA A 48 -10.74 21.18 -5.69
N ARG A 49 -10.83 20.83 -6.99
CA ARG A 49 -9.66 20.81 -7.89
C ARG A 49 -9.05 22.18 -8.11
N ILE A 50 -9.88 23.24 -8.24
CA ILE A 50 -9.41 24.62 -8.38
C ILE A 50 -8.67 25.08 -7.13
N GLU A 51 -9.20 24.80 -5.94
CA GLU A 51 -8.56 25.13 -4.69
C GLU A 51 -7.23 24.40 -4.52
N ALA A 52 -7.18 23.10 -4.81
CA ALA A 52 -5.95 22.33 -4.82
C ALA A 52 -4.88 22.88 -5.77
N ALA A 53 -5.29 23.31 -6.99
CA ALA A 53 -4.37 23.88 -7.97
C ALA A 53 -3.89 25.29 -7.63
N ARG A 54 -4.71 26.08 -6.94
CA ARG A 54 -4.34 27.45 -6.46
C ARG A 54 -3.39 27.41 -5.27
N ALA A 55 -3.44 26.35 -4.47
CA ALA A 55 -2.53 26.16 -3.33
C ALA A 55 -1.06 25.98 -3.77
N GLY A 56 -0.76 25.85 -5.08
CA GLY A 56 0.59 25.62 -5.59
C GLY A 56 1.08 24.20 -5.26
N PRO A 57 2.24 23.76 -5.76
CA PRO A 57 2.86 22.55 -5.28
C PRO A 57 3.44 22.79 -3.88
N ALA A 58 2.56 22.99 -2.90
CA ALA A 58 2.88 22.79 -1.52
C ALA A 58 2.96 21.28 -1.35
N ALA A 59 4.18 20.80 -1.06
CA ALA A 59 4.50 19.48 -0.56
C ALA A 59 3.34 18.49 -0.66
N THR A 60 3.53 17.42 -1.41
CA THR A 60 2.71 16.21 -1.38
C THR A 60 2.64 15.68 0.06
N GLY A 61 1.91 16.42 0.90
CA GLY A 61 1.39 15.96 2.16
C GLY A 61 -0.06 15.63 1.88
N ASP A 62 -0.39 14.34 1.93
CA ASP A 62 -1.74 13.81 1.89
C ASP A 62 -2.72 14.79 2.55
N ALA A 63 -3.55 15.48 1.74
CA ALA A 63 -4.81 16.00 2.23
C ALA A 63 -5.64 14.76 2.56
N LYS A 64 -5.36 14.16 3.72
CA LYS A 64 -6.17 13.12 4.32
C LYS A 64 -7.59 13.67 4.40
N VAL A 65 -8.46 13.18 3.50
CA VAL A 65 -9.86 13.03 3.88
C VAL A 65 -9.78 12.40 5.27
N GLN A 66 -10.20 13.13 6.30
CA GLN A 66 -10.25 12.59 7.66
C GLN A 66 -11.35 11.54 7.66
N SER A 67 -11.00 10.36 7.14
CA SER A 67 -11.81 9.17 7.34
C SER A 67 -11.81 8.89 8.83
N PRO A 68 -12.96 8.62 9.45
CA PRO A 68 -13.01 8.15 10.83
C PRO A 68 -12.29 6.79 10.97
N VAL A 69 -11.91 6.14 9.87
CA VAL A 69 -11.18 4.89 9.82
C VAL A 69 -9.70 5.17 9.60
N ARG A 70 -8.87 4.68 10.51
CA ARG A 70 -7.41 4.68 10.40
C ARG A 70 -6.95 3.26 10.12
N PHE A 71 -6.33 3.05 8.97
CA PHE A 71 -5.68 1.78 8.64
C PHE A 71 -4.27 1.74 9.21
N GLU A 72 -3.90 0.60 9.74
CA GLU A 72 -2.52 0.24 10.10
C GLU A 72 -1.90 -0.61 8.99
N ALA A 73 -0.63 -0.99 9.14
CA ALA A 73 0.01 -1.88 8.20
C ALA A 73 -0.70 -3.26 8.19
N GLY A 74 -0.95 -3.78 7.00
CA GLY A 74 -1.52 -5.12 6.85
C GLY A 74 -0.56 -6.18 7.38
N THR A 75 -1.09 -7.23 8.03
CA THR A 75 -0.33 -8.37 8.52
C THR A 75 -0.68 -9.58 7.66
N PRO A 76 0.24 -10.09 6.81
CA PRO A 76 0.00 -11.28 6.00
C PRO A 76 -0.21 -12.51 6.88
N ILE A 77 -1.10 -13.40 6.45
CA ILE A 77 -1.29 -14.72 7.07
C ILE A 77 -0.73 -15.78 6.14
N PHE A 78 0.18 -16.62 6.63
CA PHE A 78 0.79 -17.69 5.87
C PHE A 78 0.33 -19.06 6.38
N ARG A 79 0.04 -19.95 5.46
CA ARG A 79 -0.30 -21.33 5.75
C ARG A 79 0.94 -22.11 6.14
N ILE A 80 0.89 -22.84 7.27
CA ILE A 80 1.93 -23.73 7.75
C ILE A 80 1.34 -25.12 8.02
N PHE A 81 2.21 -26.15 8.07
CA PHE A 81 1.79 -27.54 8.25
C PHE A 81 2.64 -28.29 9.29
N ASP A 82 3.71 -27.67 9.78
CA ASP A 82 4.67 -28.27 10.71
C ASP A 82 5.27 -27.17 11.58
N VAL A 83 5.04 -27.26 12.87
CA VAL A 83 5.45 -26.23 13.84
C VAL A 83 6.97 -26.18 14.01
N GLU A 84 7.65 -27.33 13.98
CA GLU A 84 9.10 -27.38 14.17
C GLU A 84 9.82 -26.75 12.97
N LYS A 85 9.42 -27.09 11.75
CA LYS A 85 9.95 -26.45 10.53
C LYS A 85 9.60 -24.97 10.46
N THR A 86 8.44 -24.58 10.97
CA THR A 86 8.05 -23.18 11.09
C THR A 86 9.01 -22.42 11.99
N ARG A 87 9.28 -22.95 13.18
CA ARG A 87 10.22 -22.34 14.14
C ARG A 87 11.64 -22.31 13.58
N GLU A 88 12.10 -23.40 12.98
CA GLU A 88 13.42 -23.47 12.33
C GLU A 88 13.58 -22.36 11.28
N PHE A 89 12.58 -22.15 10.43
CA PHE A 89 12.64 -21.16 9.37
C PHE A 89 12.44 -19.73 9.88
N TYR A 90 11.32 -19.46 10.55
CA TYR A 90 10.99 -18.08 10.92
C TYR A 90 11.83 -17.56 12.09
N LEU A 91 12.08 -18.37 13.11
CA LEU A 91 12.88 -17.95 14.27
C LEU A 91 14.38 -18.19 14.04
N GLY A 92 14.74 -19.37 13.59
CA GLY A 92 16.14 -19.74 13.38
C GLY A 92 16.75 -19.02 12.19
N PHE A 93 16.19 -19.22 10.99
CA PHE A 93 16.74 -18.68 9.74
C PHE A 93 16.45 -17.19 9.55
N LEU A 94 15.20 -16.74 9.69
CA LEU A 94 14.84 -15.34 9.53
C LEU A 94 15.05 -14.47 10.77
N GLY A 95 15.34 -15.06 11.95
CA GLY A 95 15.60 -14.30 13.17
C GLY A 95 14.40 -13.53 13.69
N MET A 96 13.18 -14.03 13.45
CA MET A 96 11.95 -13.47 14.02
C MET A 96 11.73 -13.95 15.45
N SER A 97 10.93 -13.23 16.22
CA SER A 97 10.50 -13.59 17.56
C SER A 97 9.01 -13.89 17.59
N ILE A 98 8.59 -14.81 18.47
CA ILE A 98 7.17 -15.07 18.71
C ILE A 98 6.64 -13.97 19.64
N ASP A 99 5.59 -13.28 19.21
CA ASP A 99 4.86 -12.34 20.08
C ASP A 99 3.82 -13.09 20.91
N TRP A 100 3.10 -13.99 20.28
CA TRP A 100 2.13 -14.86 20.91
C TRP A 100 1.85 -16.09 20.02
N GLU A 101 1.38 -17.16 20.66
CA GLU A 101 0.86 -18.35 19.99
C GLU A 101 -0.39 -18.84 20.69
N ARG A 102 -1.29 -19.45 19.95
CA ARG A 102 -2.57 -19.93 20.47
C ARG A 102 -3.01 -21.21 19.78
N ARG A 103 -3.55 -22.11 20.59
CA ARG A 103 -4.38 -23.24 20.16
C ARG A 103 -5.73 -23.13 20.87
N PHE A 104 -6.82 -23.43 20.19
CA PHE A 104 -8.14 -23.38 20.81
C PHE A 104 -8.35 -24.53 21.79
N GLU A 105 -7.77 -25.70 21.49
CA GLU A 105 -7.70 -26.91 22.34
C GLU A 105 -6.29 -27.49 22.21
N ALA A 106 -5.91 -28.43 23.08
CA ALA A 106 -4.55 -28.97 23.14
C ALA A 106 -4.05 -29.51 21.80
N ASP A 107 -4.90 -30.21 21.06
CA ASP A 107 -4.60 -30.80 19.75
C ASP A 107 -5.10 -29.97 18.55
N ALA A 108 -5.60 -28.76 18.82
CA ALA A 108 -6.08 -27.88 17.75
C ALA A 108 -4.91 -27.29 16.94
N PRO A 109 -5.17 -26.91 15.68
CA PRO A 109 -4.20 -26.22 14.85
C PRO A 109 -3.65 -24.97 15.51
N LEU A 110 -2.33 -24.75 15.34
CA LEU A 110 -1.62 -23.60 15.89
C LEU A 110 -1.92 -22.34 15.06
N TYR A 111 -2.08 -21.24 15.76
CA TYR A 111 -2.06 -19.90 15.20
C TYR A 111 -1.09 -19.05 16.00
N MET A 112 -0.13 -18.39 15.33
CA MET A 112 0.86 -17.58 16.00
C MET A 112 1.16 -16.28 15.26
N GLN A 113 1.63 -15.26 15.98
CA GLN A 113 2.25 -14.07 15.42
C GLN A 113 3.75 -14.10 15.67
N VAL A 114 4.50 -13.81 14.60
CA VAL A 114 5.94 -13.61 14.66
C VAL A 114 6.31 -12.23 14.17
N THR A 115 7.36 -11.63 14.76
CA THR A 115 7.76 -10.25 14.51
C THR A 115 9.28 -10.13 14.36
N ARG A 116 9.71 -9.26 13.44
CA ARG A 116 11.09 -8.77 13.38
C ARG A 116 11.07 -7.29 12.99
N GLY A 117 11.49 -6.42 13.91
CA GLY A 117 11.32 -4.97 13.77
C GLY A 117 9.84 -4.61 13.57
N ASN A 118 9.52 -3.95 12.47
CA ASN A 118 8.14 -3.58 12.15
C ASN A 118 7.40 -4.64 11.29
N LEU A 119 8.09 -5.68 10.85
CA LEU A 119 7.46 -6.77 10.09
C LEU A 119 6.73 -7.70 11.05
N LYS A 120 5.43 -7.87 10.83
CA LYS A 120 4.57 -8.84 11.51
C LYS A 120 4.01 -9.83 10.52
N LEU A 121 4.00 -11.10 10.89
CA LEU A 121 3.38 -12.18 10.13
C LEU A 121 2.51 -13.01 11.06
N HIS A 122 1.39 -13.48 10.56
CA HIS A 122 0.62 -14.54 11.18
C HIS A 122 0.91 -15.86 10.47
N LEU A 123 1.10 -16.91 11.25
CA LEU A 123 1.37 -18.27 10.76
C LEU A 123 0.27 -19.18 11.28
N SER A 124 -0.39 -19.89 10.39
CA SER A 124 -1.61 -20.65 10.72
C SER A 124 -1.58 -22.08 10.19
N GLU A 125 -1.88 -23.04 11.06
CA GLU A 125 -2.19 -24.42 10.68
C GLU A 125 -3.68 -24.60 10.30
N HIS A 126 -4.54 -23.57 10.43
CA HIS A 126 -5.96 -23.66 10.11
C HIS A 126 -6.21 -23.64 8.61
N SER A 127 -7.00 -24.57 8.11
CA SER A 127 -7.25 -24.78 6.67
C SER A 127 -8.11 -23.69 6.01
N GLY A 128 -8.57 -22.72 6.66
CA GLY A 128 -9.37 -21.63 6.08
C GLY A 128 -8.66 -20.30 6.00
N ASP A 129 -7.55 -20.15 6.71
CA ASP A 129 -6.91 -18.84 6.91
C ASP A 129 -6.07 -18.39 5.71
N ALA A 130 -5.36 -19.31 5.09
CA ALA A 130 -4.52 -19.01 3.94
C ALA A 130 -4.31 -20.26 3.06
N THR A 131 -3.89 -20.06 1.82
CA THR A 131 -3.48 -21.12 0.91
C THR A 131 -1.96 -21.27 0.88
N PRO A 132 -1.40 -22.49 0.67
CA PRO A 132 0.02 -22.68 0.42
C PRO A 132 0.50 -21.86 -0.78
N GLY A 133 1.74 -21.36 -0.72
CA GLY A 133 2.32 -20.57 -1.80
C GLY A 133 1.90 -19.09 -1.78
N ALA A 134 1.40 -18.60 -0.66
CA ALA A 134 1.16 -17.17 -0.46
C ALA A 134 2.44 -16.35 -0.69
N ASN A 135 2.29 -15.08 -1.09
CA ASN A 135 3.40 -14.19 -1.40
C ASN A 135 3.22 -12.85 -0.70
N ALA A 136 4.25 -12.35 -0.03
CA ALA A 136 4.26 -11.03 0.57
C ALA A 136 5.50 -10.24 0.14
N VAL A 137 5.29 -8.96 -0.18
CA VAL A 137 6.35 -7.99 -0.42
C VAL A 137 6.59 -7.21 0.86
N VAL A 138 7.84 -7.15 1.28
CA VAL A 138 8.31 -6.45 2.48
C VAL A 138 9.31 -5.39 2.04
N PHE A 139 8.93 -4.13 2.15
CA PHE A 139 9.89 -3.04 1.95
C PHE A 139 10.75 -2.87 3.19
N CYS A 140 12.06 -2.82 3.01
CA CYS A 140 13.03 -2.68 4.09
C CYS A 140 14.22 -1.84 3.65
N GLU A 141 15.03 -1.44 4.60
CA GLU A 141 16.36 -0.88 4.40
C GLU A 141 17.40 -1.93 4.83
N GLY A 142 18.55 -1.99 4.15
CA GLY A 142 19.62 -2.91 4.48
C GLY A 142 19.37 -4.35 4.03
N VAL A 143 18.77 -4.57 2.86
CA VAL A 143 18.53 -5.91 2.31
C VAL A 143 19.83 -6.71 2.13
N ALA A 144 20.95 -6.03 1.81
CA ALA A 144 22.25 -6.66 1.71
C ALA A 144 22.77 -7.19 3.06
N ALA A 145 22.54 -6.45 4.14
CA ALA A 145 22.89 -6.89 5.49
C ALA A 145 22.04 -8.09 5.92
N LEU A 146 20.74 -8.06 5.62
CA LEU A 146 19.86 -9.21 5.86
C LEU A 146 20.32 -10.44 5.06
N HIS A 147 20.70 -10.27 3.80
CA HIS A 147 21.23 -11.35 2.97
C HIS A 147 22.51 -11.96 3.58
N ALA A 148 23.46 -11.14 4.04
CA ALA A 148 24.67 -11.61 4.69
C ALA A 148 24.33 -12.45 5.93
N GLU A 149 23.47 -11.92 6.81
CA GLU A 149 23.04 -12.60 8.04
C GLU A 149 22.42 -13.97 7.76
N VAL A 150 21.46 -14.05 6.82
CA VAL A 150 20.79 -15.35 6.54
C VAL A 150 21.73 -16.32 5.82
N SER A 151 22.69 -15.82 5.03
CA SER A 151 23.69 -16.64 4.34
C SER A 151 24.67 -17.29 5.31
N GLU A 152 25.10 -16.59 6.38
CA GLU A 152 25.96 -17.12 7.42
C GLU A 152 25.33 -18.31 8.18
N LYS A 153 24.00 -18.35 8.28
CA LYS A 153 23.27 -19.43 8.96
C LYS A 153 23.30 -20.76 8.19
N ASN A 154 23.75 -20.76 6.94
CA ASN A 154 23.89 -21.96 6.11
C ASN A 154 22.64 -22.86 6.10
N TYR A 155 21.45 -22.25 6.06
CA TYR A 155 20.20 -22.98 6.06
C TYR A 155 20.07 -23.82 4.77
N ARG A 156 20.08 -25.15 4.92
CA ARG A 156 20.22 -26.09 3.81
C ARG A 156 19.13 -25.99 2.74
N TYR A 157 17.95 -25.50 3.11
CA TYR A 157 16.77 -25.44 2.25
C TYR A 157 16.56 -24.10 1.57
N ASN A 158 17.34 -23.07 1.93
CA ASN A 158 17.18 -21.75 1.37
C ASN A 158 18.52 -21.03 1.24
N ARG A 159 18.88 -20.68 0.01
CA ARG A 159 20.09 -19.90 -0.30
C ARG A 159 19.67 -18.72 -1.16
N PRO A 160 19.12 -17.66 -0.56
CA PRO A 160 18.67 -16.51 -1.33
C PRO A 160 19.84 -15.79 -1.99
N GLY A 161 19.60 -15.25 -3.18
CA GLY A 161 20.50 -14.32 -3.83
C GLY A 161 19.96 -12.90 -3.78
N LEU A 162 20.82 -11.92 -4.00
CA LEU A 162 20.43 -10.54 -4.26
C LEU A 162 20.22 -10.34 -5.76
N GLN A 163 19.12 -9.70 -6.13
CA GLN A 163 18.80 -9.36 -7.51
C GLN A 163 18.61 -7.84 -7.63
N GLU A 164 19.40 -7.22 -8.49
CA GLU A 164 19.17 -5.82 -8.85
C GLU A 164 18.02 -5.72 -9.84
N GLN A 165 17.12 -4.80 -9.55
CA GLN A 165 15.97 -4.46 -10.37
C GLN A 165 15.96 -2.93 -10.62
N ASP A 166 15.15 -2.49 -11.58
CA ASP A 166 15.01 -1.05 -11.87
C ASP A 166 14.52 -0.25 -10.67
N TRP A 167 13.70 -0.87 -9.82
CA TRP A 167 13.10 -0.25 -8.63
C TRP A 167 13.90 -0.40 -7.33
N GLY A 168 14.93 -1.27 -7.31
CA GLY A 168 15.69 -1.53 -6.08
C GLY A 168 16.45 -2.84 -6.09
N ILE A 169 16.86 -3.28 -4.92
CA ILE A 169 17.50 -4.58 -4.69
C ILE A 169 16.50 -5.50 -4.01
N GLU A 170 16.36 -6.71 -4.52
CA GLU A 170 15.43 -7.71 -4.01
C GLU A 170 16.16 -8.96 -3.52
N MET A 171 15.72 -9.48 -2.36
CA MET A 171 16.03 -10.81 -1.86
C MET A 171 14.74 -11.58 -1.66
N GLN A 172 14.65 -12.79 -2.22
CA GLN A 172 13.51 -13.67 -2.04
C GLN A 172 13.88 -14.87 -1.19
N VAL A 173 13.04 -15.21 -0.21
CA VAL A 173 13.09 -16.46 0.54
C VAL A 173 11.78 -17.22 0.40
N ILE A 174 11.86 -18.55 0.46
CA ILE A 174 10.69 -19.44 0.37
C ILE A 174 10.70 -20.32 1.61
N ASP A 175 9.59 -20.33 2.35
CA ASP A 175 9.45 -21.14 3.54
C ASP A 175 9.26 -22.65 3.20
N PRO A 176 9.31 -23.56 4.19
CA PRO A 176 9.12 -25.00 3.95
C PRO A 176 7.76 -25.38 3.36
N PHE A 177 6.81 -24.46 3.31
CA PHE A 177 5.43 -24.68 2.85
C PHE A 177 5.13 -23.99 1.51
N GLY A 178 6.15 -23.37 0.91
CA GLY A 178 6.06 -22.69 -0.38
C GLY A 178 5.64 -21.22 -0.29
N ASN A 179 5.46 -20.66 0.90
CA ASN A 179 5.18 -19.23 1.05
C ASN A 179 6.44 -18.41 0.75
N ARG A 180 6.27 -17.24 0.14
CA ARG A 180 7.37 -16.38 -0.30
C ARG A 180 7.37 -15.06 0.42
N LEU A 181 8.54 -14.65 0.89
CA LEU A 181 8.83 -13.29 1.35
C LEU A 181 9.82 -12.65 0.38
N ARG A 182 9.43 -11.51 -0.17
CA ARG A 182 10.26 -10.71 -1.04
C ARG A 182 10.65 -9.44 -0.31
N PHE A 183 11.89 -9.38 0.15
CA PHE A 183 12.47 -8.20 0.80
C PHE A 183 13.01 -7.26 -0.27
N ILE A 184 12.52 -6.04 -0.30
CA ILE A 184 12.86 -5.05 -1.32
C ILE A 184 13.37 -3.78 -0.66
N GLU A 185 14.62 -3.43 -0.97
CA GLU A 185 15.19 -2.13 -0.70
C GLU A 185 15.04 -1.27 -1.96
N ARG A 186 14.24 -0.21 -1.85
CA ARG A 186 14.01 0.70 -2.98
C ARG A 186 15.26 1.52 -3.28
N LYS A 187 15.53 1.78 -4.55
CA LYS A 187 16.50 2.81 -4.92
C LYS A 187 16.02 4.15 -4.35
N THR A 188 16.86 4.79 -3.56
CA THR A 188 16.62 6.18 -3.20
C THR A 188 16.67 7.00 -4.49
N SER A 189 15.55 7.66 -4.82
CA SER A 189 15.55 8.62 -5.93
C SER A 189 16.56 9.71 -5.58
N GLY A 190 17.76 9.61 -6.15
CA GLY A 190 18.75 10.68 -6.04
C GLY A 190 18.13 11.94 -6.64
N THR A 191 17.94 12.94 -5.83
CA THR A 191 17.65 14.30 -6.28
C THR A 191 18.90 14.75 -7.03
N SER A 192 18.84 14.76 -8.37
CA SER A 192 19.80 15.44 -9.23
C SER A 192 19.35 16.85 -9.43
#